data_bbd1ddff1ca2ab04ac5ff532279d08a8
#
_entry.id   bbd1ddff1ca2ab04ac5ff532279d08a8
#
_cell.length_a   1.000
_cell.length_b   1.000
_cell.length_c   1.000
_cell.angle_alpha   90.00
_cell.angle_beta   90.00
_cell.angle_gamma   90.00
#
_symmetry.space_group_name_H-M   'P 1'
#
loop_
_entity.id
_entity.type
_entity.pdbx_description
1 polymer ?
#
loop_
_entity_poly.entity_id
_entity_poly.type
_entity_poly.pdbx_seq_one_letter_code
_entity_poly.pdbx_strand_id
1 'polypeptide(L)'
;MAEDKTALILSAHAADFVWRCGGAIALHEKLGYKVTIACMSYGERGESAKLWKQSGMTLEKVKSNRKNEAEKAAKALNAHDIIFFDLGDYPLEIDKEAKLKIVDLIRSIQPNFMMSHSKYDQYNTDHMLMTKIAIETRMIAQAWGHNPGEKVLGAPQLYLFEPHQTEQMGWRPNVFLDITEVWDNKRKAIECMEGQHH
;
A
#
# COMPACT_ATOMS: atom_id res chain seq x y z
N MET A 1 -5.50 -2.95 29.56
CA MET A 1 -4.47 -3.34 28.56
C MET A 1 -4.37 -2.19 27.58
N ALA A 2 -3.17 -1.74 27.24
CA ALA A 2 -3.03 -0.72 26.19
C ALA A 2 -3.60 -1.31 24.88
N GLU A 3 -4.46 -0.58 24.19
CA GLU A 3 -4.92 -0.99 22.86
C GLU A 3 -3.72 -1.11 21.93
N ASP A 4 -3.67 -2.20 21.15
CA ASP A 4 -2.65 -2.38 20.11
C ASP A 4 -2.72 -1.21 19.14
N LYS A 5 -1.61 -0.54 18.93
CA LYS A 5 -1.48 0.49 17.90
C LYS A 5 -1.33 -0.20 16.54
N THR A 6 -2.24 0.02 15.62
CA THR A 6 -2.26 -0.64 14.31
C THR A 6 -2.42 0.38 13.18
N ALA A 7 -1.85 0.09 12.03
CA ALA A 7 -2.04 0.88 10.82
C ALA A 7 -2.14 -0.03 9.59
N LEU A 8 -2.89 0.41 8.59
CA LEU A 8 -3.06 -0.31 7.33
C LEU A 8 -2.68 0.58 6.15
N ILE A 9 -1.78 0.08 5.31
CA ILE A 9 -1.39 0.71 4.06
C ILE A 9 -2.05 -0.03 2.91
N LEU A 10 -2.84 0.67 2.10
CA LEU A 10 -3.43 0.13 0.87
C LEU A 10 -2.66 0.66 -0.34
N SER A 11 -1.92 -0.23 -0.99
CA SER A 11 -1.01 0.05 -2.10
C SER A 11 -1.54 -0.58 -3.39
N ALA A 12 -1.59 0.17 -4.49
CA ALA A 12 -1.99 -0.38 -5.78
C ALA A 12 -0.98 -1.43 -6.27
N HIS A 13 0.30 -1.10 -6.20
CA HIS A 13 1.39 -1.96 -6.67
C HIS A 13 2.41 -2.22 -5.56
N ALA A 14 3.24 -3.25 -5.76
CA ALA A 14 4.19 -3.73 -4.77
C ALA A 14 5.35 -2.76 -4.45
N ALA A 15 5.54 -1.69 -5.22
CA ALA A 15 6.59 -0.70 -4.97
C ALA A 15 6.08 0.60 -4.35
N ASP A 16 4.80 0.94 -4.51
CA ASP A 16 4.25 2.23 -4.11
C ASP A 16 4.48 2.53 -2.63
N PHE A 17 4.26 1.55 -1.76
CA PHE A 17 4.46 1.73 -0.32
C PHE A 17 5.91 2.07 0.02
N VAL A 18 6.87 1.59 -0.76
CA VAL A 18 8.31 1.89 -0.56
C VAL A 18 8.59 3.34 -0.90
N TRP A 19 8.20 3.75 -2.11
CA TRP A 19 8.47 5.08 -2.62
C TRP A 19 7.70 6.16 -1.87
N ARG A 20 6.38 5.94 -1.68
CA ARG A 20 5.46 6.97 -1.21
C ARG A 20 5.38 7.09 0.31
N CYS A 21 5.33 5.97 1.03
CA CYS A 21 5.14 5.99 2.47
C CYS A 21 6.12 5.12 3.28
N GLY A 22 7.23 4.63 2.68
CA GLY A 22 8.19 3.78 3.38
C GLY A 22 8.75 4.40 4.66
N GLY A 23 9.05 5.70 4.65
CA GLY A 23 9.48 6.39 5.85
C GLY A 23 8.41 6.45 6.94
N ALA A 24 7.14 6.65 6.54
CA ALA A 24 6.02 6.61 7.48
C ALA A 24 5.83 5.23 8.10
N ILE A 25 5.95 4.17 7.30
CA ILE A 25 5.89 2.78 7.78
C ILE A 25 6.97 2.55 8.84
N ALA A 26 8.23 2.78 8.51
CA ALA A 26 9.35 2.54 9.40
C ALA A 26 9.28 3.37 10.69
N LEU A 27 8.79 4.62 10.61
CA LEU A 27 8.64 5.48 11.78
C LEU A 27 7.52 4.97 12.70
N HIS A 28 6.37 4.56 12.16
CA HIS A 28 5.28 4.05 12.98
C HIS A 28 5.62 2.71 13.63
N GLU A 29 6.33 1.82 12.94
CA GLU A 29 6.87 0.59 13.55
C GLU A 29 7.82 0.93 14.72
N LYS A 30 8.72 1.90 14.55
CA LYS A 30 9.58 2.40 15.64
C LYS A 30 8.78 2.97 16.81
N LEU A 31 7.61 3.56 16.56
CA LEU A 31 6.69 4.09 17.57
C LEU A 31 5.78 3.02 18.18
N GLY A 32 5.98 1.74 17.85
CA GLY A 32 5.26 0.60 18.40
C GLY A 32 3.91 0.32 17.74
N TYR A 33 3.68 0.83 16.52
CA TYR A 33 2.55 0.39 15.71
C TYR A 33 2.87 -0.93 15.02
N LYS A 34 1.87 -1.77 14.84
CA LYS A 34 1.89 -2.89 13.91
C LYS A 34 1.37 -2.39 12.55
N VAL A 35 2.26 -2.19 11.59
CA VAL A 35 1.87 -1.69 10.26
C VAL A 35 1.72 -2.84 9.29
N THR A 36 0.52 -3.07 8.79
CA THR A 36 0.23 -4.04 7.73
C THR A 36 0.16 -3.35 6.38
N ILE A 37 0.83 -3.91 5.37
CA ILE A 37 0.81 -3.45 3.99
C ILE A 37 -0.04 -4.41 3.18
N ALA A 38 -1.01 -3.89 2.43
CA ALA A 38 -1.81 -4.67 1.49
C ALA A 38 -1.59 -4.15 0.07
N CYS A 39 -0.92 -4.95 -0.77
CA CYS A 39 -0.66 -4.67 -2.17
C CYS A 39 -1.72 -5.36 -3.03
N MET A 40 -2.39 -4.60 -3.90
CA MET A 40 -3.43 -5.15 -4.79
C MET A 40 -2.82 -5.96 -5.93
N SER A 41 -1.66 -5.54 -6.43
CA SER A 41 -0.91 -6.21 -7.49
C SER A 41 0.58 -6.20 -7.20
N TYR A 42 1.35 -6.86 -8.04
CA TYR A 42 2.82 -6.83 -7.97
C TYR A 42 3.42 -5.69 -8.82
N GLY A 43 2.63 -4.95 -9.60
CA GLY A 43 3.13 -4.01 -10.60
C GLY A 43 3.79 -4.74 -11.78
N GLU A 44 3.28 -5.92 -12.07
CA GLU A 44 3.92 -6.88 -12.98
C GLU A 44 3.90 -6.43 -14.42
N ARG A 45 2.91 -5.62 -14.86
CA ARG A 45 2.83 -5.11 -16.24
C ARG A 45 3.33 -3.69 -16.37
N GLY A 46 2.86 -2.79 -15.50
CA GLY A 46 3.14 -1.35 -15.62
C GLY A 46 4.48 -0.92 -15.03
N GLU A 47 4.98 -1.61 -14.01
CA GLU A 47 6.14 -1.17 -13.23
C GLU A 47 7.36 -2.09 -13.31
N SER A 48 7.37 -3.02 -14.24
CA SER A 48 8.40 -4.07 -14.34
C SER A 48 9.14 -4.07 -15.68
N ALA A 49 9.28 -2.91 -16.31
CA ALA A 49 9.87 -2.79 -17.65
C ALA A 49 11.29 -3.39 -17.76
N LYS A 50 12.11 -3.23 -16.72
CA LYS A 50 13.46 -3.80 -16.69
C LYS A 50 13.45 -5.33 -16.71
N LEU A 51 12.51 -5.96 -15.99
CA LEU A 51 12.35 -7.42 -15.98
C LEU A 51 11.87 -7.91 -17.34
N TRP A 52 10.88 -7.26 -17.94
CA TRP A 52 10.35 -7.65 -19.25
C TRP A 52 11.36 -7.56 -20.40
N LYS A 53 12.40 -6.74 -20.28
CA LYS A 53 13.50 -6.66 -21.26
C LYS A 53 14.45 -7.87 -21.22
N GLN A 54 14.37 -8.72 -20.20
CA GLN A 54 15.22 -9.89 -20.05
C GLN A 54 14.70 -11.07 -20.87
N SER A 55 15.60 -11.81 -21.52
CA SER A 55 15.21 -12.99 -22.31
C SER A 55 14.59 -14.08 -21.43
N GLY A 56 13.52 -14.70 -21.91
CA GLY A 56 12.85 -15.81 -21.21
C GLY A 56 12.04 -15.39 -19.98
N MET A 57 11.73 -14.09 -19.84
CA MET A 57 10.84 -13.60 -18.79
C MET A 57 9.39 -14.00 -19.09
N THR A 58 8.68 -14.41 -18.06
CA THR A 58 7.24 -14.73 -18.10
C THR A 58 6.52 -13.95 -17.01
N LEU A 59 5.19 -13.84 -17.13
CA LEU A 59 4.38 -13.15 -16.12
C LEU A 59 4.62 -13.70 -14.70
N GLU A 60 4.66 -15.01 -14.56
CA GLU A 60 4.88 -15.67 -13.27
C GLU A 60 6.26 -15.35 -12.68
N LYS A 61 7.29 -15.32 -13.54
CA LYS A 61 8.63 -14.90 -13.10
C LYS A 61 8.67 -13.46 -12.66
N VAL A 62 8.00 -12.55 -13.40
CA VAL A 62 7.90 -11.13 -13.03
C VAL A 62 7.19 -11.00 -11.69
N LYS A 63 6.02 -11.62 -11.50
CA LYS A 63 5.28 -11.62 -10.24
C LYS A 63 6.13 -12.13 -9.07
N SER A 64 6.82 -13.25 -9.26
CA SER A 64 7.71 -13.83 -8.24
C SER A 64 8.85 -12.89 -7.86
N ASN A 65 9.50 -12.26 -8.83
CA ASN A 65 10.56 -11.28 -8.57
C ASN A 65 10.03 -10.07 -7.80
N ARG A 66 8.92 -9.48 -8.26
CA ARG A 66 8.30 -8.31 -7.64
C ARG A 66 7.83 -8.60 -6.21
N LYS A 67 7.22 -9.78 -5.99
CA LYS A 67 6.86 -10.24 -4.64
C LYS A 67 8.07 -10.30 -3.72
N ASN A 68 9.16 -10.95 -4.16
CA ASN A 68 10.38 -11.08 -3.36
C ASN A 68 11.02 -9.71 -3.06
N GLU A 69 11.03 -8.78 -4.03
CA GLU A 69 11.50 -7.41 -3.81
C GLU A 69 10.66 -6.69 -2.74
N ALA A 70 9.33 -6.77 -2.84
CA ALA A 70 8.42 -6.14 -1.90
C ALA A 70 8.52 -6.72 -0.48
N GLU A 71 8.65 -8.04 -0.35
CA GLU A 71 8.87 -8.71 0.94
C GLU A 71 10.19 -8.27 1.59
N LYS A 72 11.28 -8.17 0.81
CA LYS A 72 12.56 -7.64 1.30
C LYS A 72 12.45 -6.18 1.71
N ALA A 73 11.75 -5.36 0.93
CA ALA A 73 11.53 -3.95 1.24
C ALA A 73 10.68 -3.77 2.52
N ALA A 74 9.59 -4.52 2.65
CA ALA A 74 8.77 -4.52 3.87
C ALA A 74 9.59 -4.89 5.12
N LYS A 75 10.45 -5.90 5.01
CA LYS A 75 11.38 -6.29 6.08
C LYS A 75 12.38 -5.18 6.40
N ALA A 76 12.93 -4.48 5.40
CA ALA A 76 13.84 -3.35 5.63
C ALA A 76 13.16 -2.17 6.35
N LEU A 77 11.85 -2.01 6.15
CA LEU A 77 11.01 -1.03 6.86
C LEU A 77 10.56 -1.50 8.24
N ASN A 78 10.86 -2.75 8.63
CA ASN A 78 10.35 -3.43 9.82
C ASN A 78 8.82 -3.59 9.83
N ALA A 79 8.16 -3.57 8.68
CA ALA A 79 6.72 -3.72 8.61
C ALA A 79 6.26 -5.03 9.28
N HIS A 80 5.15 -4.95 10.03
CA HIS A 80 4.60 -6.08 10.77
C HIS A 80 4.16 -7.21 9.83
N ASP A 81 3.50 -6.86 8.71
CA ASP A 81 3.04 -7.83 7.72
C ASP A 81 2.91 -7.21 6.32
N ILE A 82 2.99 -8.05 5.30
CA ILE A 82 2.69 -7.69 3.90
C ILE A 82 1.81 -8.74 3.24
N ILE A 83 0.70 -8.31 2.68
CA ILE A 83 -0.34 -9.15 2.06
C ILE A 83 -0.47 -8.78 0.57
N PHE A 84 -0.62 -9.78 -0.29
CA PHE A 84 -0.82 -9.59 -1.72
C PHE A 84 -2.17 -10.15 -2.15
N PHE A 85 -2.95 -9.33 -2.86
CA PHE A 85 -4.25 -9.70 -3.41
C PHE A 85 -4.16 -10.35 -4.80
N ASP A 86 -3.06 -10.10 -5.52
CA ASP A 86 -2.78 -10.64 -6.87
C ASP A 86 -3.88 -10.36 -7.90
N LEU A 87 -4.38 -9.14 -7.92
CA LEU A 87 -5.48 -8.74 -8.81
C LEU A 87 -5.01 -8.32 -10.22
N GLY A 88 -3.69 -8.27 -10.45
CA GLY A 88 -3.10 -7.73 -11.67
C GLY A 88 -3.05 -6.20 -11.67
N ASP A 89 -2.37 -5.64 -12.68
CA ASP A 89 -2.23 -4.20 -12.89
C ASP A 89 -2.41 -3.85 -14.37
N TYR A 90 -2.65 -2.59 -14.66
CA TYR A 90 -2.77 -2.02 -16.00
C TYR A 90 -3.69 -2.81 -16.95
N PRO A 91 -5.00 -2.83 -16.64
CA PRO A 91 -5.66 -2.13 -15.55
C PRO A 91 -5.76 -2.96 -14.26
N LEU A 92 -5.70 -2.31 -13.11
CA LEU A 92 -6.12 -2.88 -11.85
C LEU A 92 -7.66 -2.93 -11.80
N GLU A 93 -8.21 -4.11 -11.59
CA GLU A 93 -9.66 -4.31 -11.43
C GLU A 93 -9.96 -4.85 -10.05
N ILE A 94 -10.83 -4.18 -9.29
CA ILE A 94 -11.25 -4.57 -7.95
C ILE A 94 -12.75 -4.81 -7.97
N ASP A 95 -13.13 -6.07 -8.08
CA ASP A 95 -14.51 -6.49 -8.08
C ASP A 95 -15.14 -6.45 -6.67
N LYS A 96 -16.41 -6.87 -6.56
CA LYS A 96 -17.12 -6.88 -5.28
C LYS A 96 -16.47 -7.83 -4.27
N GLU A 97 -16.01 -9.00 -4.71
CA GLU A 97 -15.42 -10.00 -3.82
C GLU A 97 -14.08 -9.50 -3.24
N ALA A 98 -13.18 -9.00 -4.10
CA ALA A 98 -11.92 -8.41 -3.67
C ALA A 98 -12.13 -7.23 -2.72
N LYS A 99 -13.13 -6.38 -3.01
CA LYS A 99 -13.51 -5.26 -2.14
C LYS A 99 -13.95 -5.73 -0.76
N LEU A 100 -14.76 -6.79 -0.67
CA LEU A 100 -15.20 -7.34 0.61
C LEU A 100 -14.03 -7.96 1.39
N LYS A 101 -13.08 -8.61 0.73
CA LYS A 101 -11.84 -9.08 1.37
C LYS A 101 -11.03 -7.92 1.99
N ILE A 102 -11.01 -6.75 1.34
CA ILE A 102 -10.37 -5.56 1.92
C ILE A 102 -11.15 -5.07 3.16
N VAL A 103 -12.49 -5.11 3.13
CA VAL A 103 -13.33 -4.78 4.29
C VAL A 103 -13.03 -5.72 5.47
N ASP A 104 -12.96 -7.02 5.22
CA ASP A 104 -12.65 -8.03 6.24
C ASP A 104 -11.24 -7.81 6.82
N LEU A 105 -10.27 -7.46 5.98
CA LEU A 105 -8.92 -7.10 6.41
C LEU A 105 -8.94 -5.86 7.32
N ILE A 106 -9.65 -4.80 6.95
CA ILE A 106 -9.80 -3.59 7.77
C ILE A 106 -10.41 -3.97 9.14
N ARG A 107 -11.44 -4.81 9.16
CA ARG A 107 -12.08 -5.26 10.39
C ARG A 107 -11.18 -6.14 11.26
N SER A 108 -10.38 -7.01 10.66
CA SER A 108 -9.44 -7.86 11.40
C SER A 108 -8.30 -7.08 12.04
N ILE A 109 -7.75 -6.10 11.32
CA ILE A 109 -6.63 -5.26 11.80
C ILE A 109 -7.10 -4.20 12.81
N GLN A 110 -8.33 -3.67 12.66
CA GLN A 110 -8.84 -2.56 13.47
C GLN A 110 -7.89 -1.33 13.47
N PRO A 111 -7.50 -0.79 12.30
CA PRO A 111 -6.44 0.21 12.22
C PRO A 111 -6.84 1.53 12.88
N ASN A 112 -5.91 2.14 13.62
CA ASN A 112 -6.08 3.50 14.14
C ASN A 112 -6.06 4.52 13.01
N PHE A 113 -5.27 4.25 11.97
CA PHE A 113 -5.27 5.02 10.73
C PHE A 113 -4.93 4.15 9.52
N MET A 114 -5.28 4.66 8.36
CA MET A 114 -4.97 4.06 7.07
C MET A 114 -4.19 5.05 6.20
N MET A 115 -3.40 4.54 5.27
CA MET A 115 -2.77 5.34 4.21
C MET A 115 -3.07 4.72 2.84
N SER A 116 -3.24 5.57 1.84
CA SER A 116 -3.40 5.15 0.44
C SER A 116 -2.98 6.27 -0.51
N HIS A 117 -3.20 6.07 -1.79
CA HIS A 117 -2.81 6.99 -2.86
C HIS A 117 -3.56 8.32 -2.83
N SER A 118 -3.06 9.29 -3.60
CA SER A 118 -3.73 10.57 -3.82
C SER A 118 -4.99 10.41 -4.66
N LYS A 119 -5.95 11.34 -4.49
CA LYS A 119 -7.18 11.40 -5.30
C LYS A 119 -6.91 11.67 -6.78
N TYR A 120 -5.81 12.33 -7.08
CA TYR A 120 -5.42 12.72 -8.43
C TYR A 120 -4.01 12.21 -8.70
N ASP A 121 -3.88 11.35 -9.68
CA ASP A 121 -2.63 10.90 -10.27
C ASP A 121 -2.86 10.64 -11.76
N GLN A 122 -2.62 11.64 -12.60
CA GLN A 122 -2.84 11.55 -14.05
C GLN A 122 -1.90 10.56 -14.74
N TYR A 123 -0.84 10.14 -14.07
CA TYR A 123 0.14 9.20 -14.62
C TYR A 123 -0.17 7.75 -14.26
N ASN A 124 -1.11 7.53 -13.31
CA ASN A 124 -1.48 6.18 -12.91
C ASN A 124 -2.93 6.09 -12.44
N THR A 125 -3.79 5.53 -13.29
CA THR A 125 -5.23 5.37 -13.01
C THR A 125 -5.50 4.37 -11.90
N ASP A 126 -4.63 3.36 -11.72
CA ASP A 126 -4.76 2.35 -10.67
C ASP A 126 -4.62 3.00 -9.28
N HIS A 127 -3.78 4.05 -9.15
CA HIS A 127 -3.65 4.84 -7.92
C HIS A 127 -4.95 5.55 -7.55
N MET A 128 -5.61 6.19 -8.52
CA MET A 128 -6.89 6.86 -8.29
C MET A 128 -8.00 5.86 -7.93
N LEU A 129 -8.01 4.69 -8.57
CA LEU A 129 -8.92 3.61 -8.22
C LEU A 129 -8.68 3.18 -6.76
N MET A 130 -7.43 2.99 -6.36
CA MET A 130 -7.10 2.55 -5.00
C MET A 130 -7.57 3.56 -3.94
N THR A 131 -7.47 4.85 -4.21
CA THR A 131 -8.02 5.89 -3.31
C THR A 131 -9.53 5.76 -3.15
N LYS A 132 -10.26 5.56 -4.25
CA LYS A 132 -11.70 5.33 -4.22
C LYS A 132 -12.04 4.10 -3.39
N ILE A 133 -11.33 2.99 -3.61
CA ILE A 133 -11.51 1.75 -2.86
C ILE A 133 -11.22 1.93 -1.37
N ALA A 134 -10.13 2.63 -1.01
CA ALA A 134 -9.79 2.90 0.38
C ALA A 134 -10.90 3.68 1.10
N ILE A 135 -11.48 4.69 0.45
CA ILE A 135 -12.62 5.46 1.00
C ILE A 135 -13.85 4.56 1.17
N GLU A 136 -14.19 3.79 0.15
CA GLU A 136 -15.38 2.96 0.11
C GLU A 136 -15.31 1.82 1.12
N THR A 137 -14.21 1.07 1.15
CA THR A 137 -14.03 -0.08 2.06
C THR A 137 -13.95 0.35 3.52
N ARG A 138 -13.34 1.49 3.81
CA ARG A 138 -13.35 2.10 5.14
C ARG A 138 -14.78 2.43 5.60
N MET A 139 -15.63 2.94 4.69
CA MET A 139 -17.04 3.23 5.01
C MET A 139 -17.84 1.96 5.24
N ILE A 140 -17.63 0.92 4.43
CA ILE A 140 -18.32 -0.37 4.60
C ILE A 140 -17.89 -1.06 5.90
N ALA A 141 -16.62 -0.98 6.27
CA ALA A 141 -16.08 -1.63 7.47
C ALA A 141 -16.74 -1.16 8.79
N GLN A 142 -17.31 0.05 8.83
CA GLN A 142 -18.05 0.55 9.99
C GLN A 142 -19.58 0.26 9.95
N ALA A 143 -20.06 -0.32 8.86
CA ALA A 143 -21.50 -0.58 8.68
C ALA A 143 -21.93 -1.86 9.42
N TRP A 144 -22.73 -1.71 10.48
CA TRP A 144 -23.23 -2.84 11.30
C TRP A 144 -24.04 -3.86 10.52
N GLY A 145 -24.71 -3.44 9.44
CA GLY A 145 -25.52 -4.33 8.59
C GLY A 145 -24.71 -5.18 7.60
N HIS A 146 -23.38 -4.93 7.49
CA HIS A 146 -22.49 -5.74 6.69
C HIS A 146 -21.84 -6.81 7.58
N ASN A 147 -22.08 -8.09 7.31
CA ASN A 147 -21.68 -9.23 8.15
C ASN A 147 -22.07 -9.04 9.63
N PRO A 148 -23.38 -9.10 9.99
CA PRO A 148 -23.83 -8.90 11.35
C PRO A 148 -23.15 -9.88 12.34
N GLY A 149 -22.71 -9.36 13.48
CA GLY A 149 -22.02 -10.14 14.52
C GLY A 149 -20.48 -10.02 14.47
N GLU A 150 -19.92 -9.50 13.39
CA GLU A 150 -18.50 -9.19 13.35
C GLU A 150 -18.17 -7.86 14.06
N LYS A 151 -16.92 -7.75 14.54
CA LYS A 151 -16.46 -6.53 15.14
C LYS A 151 -16.37 -5.43 14.08
N VAL A 152 -17.09 -4.33 14.29
CA VAL A 152 -16.97 -3.11 13.50
C VAL A 152 -16.02 -2.13 14.20
N LEU A 153 -15.48 -1.18 13.45
CA LEU A 153 -14.65 -0.10 13.99
C LEU A 153 -15.28 1.24 13.61
N GLY A 154 -14.91 2.30 14.33
CA GLY A 154 -15.16 3.67 13.87
C GLY A 154 -14.36 3.93 12.59
N ALA A 155 -14.70 4.98 11.82
CA ALA A 155 -13.96 5.31 10.62
C ALA A 155 -12.51 5.69 10.96
N PRO A 156 -11.51 4.86 10.64
CA PRO A 156 -10.11 5.22 10.88
C PRO A 156 -9.73 6.44 10.06
N GLN A 157 -8.79 7.24 10.55
CA GLN A 157 -8.23 8.35 9.79
C GLN A 157 -7.61 7.83 8.50
N LEU A 158 -7.89 8.46 7.36
CA LEU A 158 -7.28 8.12 6.08
C LEU A 158 -6.34 9.24 5.64
N TYR A 159 -5.05 8.93 5.54
CA TYR A 159 -4.04 9.80 4.96
C TYR A 159 -3.76 9.39 3.52
N LEU A 160 -3.53 10.38 2.67
CA LEU A 160 -3.22 10.16 1.26
C LEU A 160 -1.78 10.60 1.00
N PHE A 161 -0.96 9.68 0.50
CA PHE A 161 0.41 10.01 0.13
C PHE A 161 0.48 10.64 -1.27
N GLU A 162 1.63 11.22 -1.59
CA GLU A 162 1.84 12.04 -2.77
C GLU A 162 1.63 11.27 -4.09
N PRO A 163 1.08 11.94 -5.13
CA PRO A 163 0.99 11.39 -6.49
C PRO A 163 2.33 11.47 -7.23
N HIS A 164 2.37 10.93 -8.44
CA HIS A 164 3.42 11.27 -9.40
C HIS A 164 3.36 12.77 -9.76
N GLN A 165 4.53 13.35 -10.06
CA GLN A 165 4.60 14.73 -10.57
C GLN A 165 3.77 15.73 -9.74
N THR A 166 4.01 15.78 -8.44
CA THR A 166 3.24 16.58 -7.46
C THR A 166 2.97 18.01 -7.90
N GLU A 167 3.97 18.67 -8.52
CA GLU A 167 3.86 20.04 -9.01
C GLU A 167 2.84 20.19 -10.13
N GLN A 168 2.85 19.25 -11.09
CA GLN A 168 1.90 19.27 -12.21
C GLN A 168 0.46 18.98 -11.77
N MET A 169 0.30 18.19 -10.70
CA MET A 169 -1.00 17.88 -10.11
C MET A 169 -1.54 19.01 -9.22
N GLY A 170 -0.75 20.05 -8.95
CA GLY A 170 -1.11 21.08 -7.97
C GLY A 170 -1.27 20.51 -6.56
N TRP A 171 -0.65 19.35 -6.30
CA TRP A 171 -0.76 18.68 -5.00
C TRP A 171 0.02 19.45 -3.94
N ARG A 172 -0.60 19.63 -2.79
CA ARG A 172 0.03 20.31 -1.64
C ARG A 172 -0.16 19.47 -0.38
N PRO A 173 0.93 19.09 0.31
CA PRO A 173 0.83 18.38 1.57
C PRO A 173 0.25 19.28 2.66
N ASN A 174 -0.58 18.70 3.53
CA ASN A 174 -1.09 19.34 4.74
C ASN A 174 -0.61 18.62 6.02
N VAL A 175 0.06 17.47 5.86
CA VAL A 175 0.71 16.73 6.95
C VAL A 175 2.14 16.43 6.50
N PHE A 176 3.09 16.73 7.37
CA PHE A 176 4.51 16.45 7.18
C PHE A 176 4.98 15.51 8.28
N LEU A 177 5.77 14.53 7.91
CA LEU A 177 6.34 13.56 8.83
C LEU A 177 7.86 13.62 8.73
N ASP A 178 8.53 13.90 9.84
CA ASP A 178 9.98 13.83 9.91
C ASP A 178 10.41 12.35 10.00
N ILE A 179 11.10 11.89 8.98
CA ILE A 179 11.60 10.51 8.87
C ILE A 179 13.11 10.40 9.03
N THR A 180 13.77 11.47 9.51
CA THR A 180 15.24 11.53 9.64
C THR A 180 15.77 10.31 10.38
N GLU A 181 15.16 9.92 11.49
CA GLU A 181 15.60 8.79 12.30
C GLU A 181 15.44 7.41 11.65
N VAL A 182 14.64 7.30 10.58
CA VAL A 182 14.36 6.05 9.87
C VAL A 182 14.73 6.14 8.38
N TRP A 183 15.47 7.18 8.02
CA TRP A 183 15.88 7.39 6.63
C TRP A 183 16.65 6.20 6.05
N ASP A 184 17.54 5.60 6.83
CA ASP A 184 18.30 4.43 6.40
C ASP A 184 17.42 3.21 6.13
N ASN A 185 16.32 3.03 6.87
CA ASN A 185 15.36 1.97 6.60
C ASN A 185 14.68 2.19 5.25
N LYS A 186 14.21 3.43 4.99
CA LYS A 186 13.61 3.78 3.71
C LYS A 186 14.59 3.59 2.55
N ARG A 187 15.83 4.05 2.67
CA ARG A 187 16.86 3.88 1.65
C ARG A 187 17.10 2.40 1.33
N LYS A 188 17.28 1.55 2.35
CA LYS A 188 17.46 0.11 2.16
C LYS A 188 16.24 -0.54 1.49
N ALA A 189 15.03 -0.11 1.81
CA ALA A 189 13.83 -0.62 1.17
C ALA A 189 13.77 -0.23 -0.32
N ILE A 190 14.17 1.00 -0.68
CA ILE A 190 14.28 1.42 -2.08
C ILE A 190 15.32 0.57 -2.82
N GLU A 191 16.47 0.29 -2.21
CA GLU A 191 17.53 -0.55 -2.80
C GLU A 191 17.05 -1.98 -3.10
N CYS A 192 16.02 -2.49 -2.41
CA CYS A 192 15.42 -3.79 -2.69
C CYS A 192 14.61 -3.84 -4.01
N MET A 193 14.22 -2.69 -4.57
CA MET A 193 13.33 -2.59 -5.74
C MET A 193 14.11 -2.63 -7.06
N GLU A 194 14.94 -3.65 -7.26
CA GLU A 194 15.89 -3.77 -8.38
C GLU A 194 15.22 -3.74 -9.76
N GLY A 195 14.01 -4.27 -9.87
CA GLY A 195 13.22 -4.27 -11.11
C GLY A 195 12.80 -2.89 -11.61
N GLN A 196 12.89 -1.87 -10.74
CA GLN A 196 12.56 -0.46 -11.05
C GLN A 196 13.80 0.45 -11.14
N HIS A 197 15.00 -0.04 -10.82
CA HIS A 197 16.22 0.75 -10.99
C HIS A 197 16.52 0.92 -12.48
N HIS A 198 16.80 2.12 -12.93
CA HIS A 198 17.19 2.46 -14.32
C HIS A 198 18.70 2.36 -14.52
#